data_e383190db351f0933ec19be7ac970aa9
#
_entry.id   e383190db351f0933ec19be7ac970aa9
#
_cell.length_a   1.000
_cell.length_b   1.000
_cell.length_c   1.000
_cell.angle_alpha   90.00
_cell.angle_beta   90.00
_cell.angle_gamma   90.00
#
_symmetry.space_group_name_H-M   'P 1'
#
loop_
_entity.id
_entity.type
_entity.pdbx_description
1 polymer ?
#
loop_
_entity_poly.entity_id
_entity_poly.type
_entity_poly.pdbx_seq_one_letter_code
_entity_poly.pdbx_strand_id
1 'polypeptide(L)'
;MSRLVIGFGNPDRGDDAAGPLVARLLMGRIAARVLERQGDALALLEAWAGAQALVLVDAVAPMGAPGRIHRFDAAVADLPRELAFGSTHAFGLPEAVAVARRLGMLPPCAVVYAIEGVRFDGGAPVSPAVVAAVEEVAAGITADCSMWIW
;
A
#
# COMPACT_ATOMS: atom_id res chain seq x y z
N MET A 1 3.76 -16.25 13.56
CA MET A 1 2.96 -15.77 12.43
C MET A 1 3.57 -14.52 11.85
N SER A 2 3.82 -14.51 10.56
CA SER A 2 4.45 -13.36 9.94
C SER A 2 3.39 -12.42 9.38
N ARG A 3 3.34 -11.24 9.96
CA ARG A 3 2.51 -10.12 9.51
C ARG A 3 3.43 -9.07 8.92
N LEU A 4 3.06 -8.57 7.75
CA LEU A 4 3.90 -7.63 7.01
C LEU A 4 3.05 -6.47 6.50
N VAL A 5 3.54 -5.26 6.72
CA VAL A 5 2.99 -4.04 6.13
C VAL A 5 4.05 -3.43 5.22
N ILE A 6 3.69 -3.13 4.00
CA ILE A 6 4.58 -2.47 3.04
C ILE A 6 3.95 -1.17 2.58
N GLY A 7 4.61 -0.06 2.86
CA GLY A 7 4.32 1.23 2.25
C GLY A 7 5.09 1.37 0.94
N PHE A 8 4.38 1.41 -0.17
CA PHE A 8 4.98 1.45 -1.49
C PHE A 8 4.85 2.85 -2.10
N GLY A 9 5.93 3.36 -2.66
CA GLY A 9 5.97 4.64 -3.34
C GLY A 9 7.28 5.37 -3.13
N ASN A 10 7.46 6.47 -3.88
CA ASN A 10 8.64 7.31 -3.77
C ASN A 10 8.35 8.48 -2.80
N PRO A 11 9.01 8.55 -1.65
CA PRO A 11 8.75 9.61 -0.67
C PRO A 11 9.11 11.02 -1.14
N ASP A 12 9.84 11.15 -2.25
CA ASP A 12 10.27 12.43 -2.79
C ASP A 12 9.41 12.93 -3.96
N ARG A 13 8.29 12.24 -4.26
CA ARG A 13 7.40 12.57 -5.37
C ARG A 13 6.00 12.93 -4.92
N GLY A 14 5.86 14.03 -4.15
CA GLY A 14 4.55 14.52 -3.74
C GLY A 14 3.73 13.45 -3.04
N ASP A 15 2.51 13.22 -3.52
CA ASP A 15 1.56 12.29 -2.91
C ASP A 15 1.91 10.81 -3.11
N ASP A 16 2.91 10.50 -3.93
CA ASP A 16 3.48 9.16 -3.99
C ASP A 16 4.12 8.74 -2.66
N ALA A 17 4.37 9.70 -1.79
CA ALA A 17 4.84 9.46 -0.43
C ALA A 17 3.79 8.85 0.51
N ALA A 18 2.54 8.72 0.10
CA ALA A 18 1.46 8.24 0.98
C ALA A 18 1.79 6.89 1.62
N GLY A 19 2.20 5.91 0.82
CA GLY A 19 2.60 4.59 1.33
C GLY A 19 3.74 4.65 2.32
N PRO A 20 4.89 5.24 1.94
CA PRO A 20 6.01 5.42 2.86
C PRO A 20 5.65 6.13 4.16
N LEU A 21 4.81 7.17 4.11
CA LEU A 21 4.41 7.90 5.32
C LEU A 21 3.57 7.03 6.26
N VAL A 22 2.66 6.22 5.74
CA VAL A 22 1.91 5.26 6.57
C VAL A 22 2.88 4.29 7.23
N ALA A 23 3.83 3.75 6.49
CA ALA A 23 4.82 2.84 7.04
C ALA A 23 5.61 3.47 8.20
N ARG A 24 6.02 4.72 8.03
CA ARG A 24 6.76 5.46 9.07
C ARG A 24 5.94 5.67 10.35
N LEU A 25 4.64 5.91 10.21
CA LEU A 25 3.77 6.05 11.37
C LEU A 25 3.57 4.73 12.11
N LEU A 26 3.63 3.59 11.41
CA LEU A 26 3.39 2.28 11.99
C LEU A 26 4.63 1.62 12.57
N MET A 27 5.81 2.02 12.10
CA MET A 27 7.07 1.39 12.47
C MET A 27 7.29 1.41 13.99
N GLY A 28 7.43 0.23 14.59
CA GLY A 28 7.61 0.09 16.03
C GLY A 28 6.33 0.24 16.86
N ARG A 29 5.17 0.44 16.22
CA ARG A 29 3.90 0.67 16.93
C ARG A 29 2.89 -0.46 16.78
N ILE A 30 3.15 -1.42 15.93
CA ILE A 30 2.26 -2.56 15.71
C ILE A 30 3.05 -3.88 15.75
N ALA A 31 2.35 -4.97 16.02
CA ALA A 31 2.93 -6.31 16.05
C ALA A 31 3.03 -6.88 14.62
N ALA A 32 3.76 -6.17 13.77
CA ALA A 32 4.00 -6.57 12.38
C ALA A 32 5.35 -6.00 11.92
N ARG A 33 5.95 -6.65 10.95
CA ARG A 33 7.11 -6.10 10.26
C ARG A 33 6.62 -5.00 9.30
N VAL A 34 7.27 -3.85 9.32
CA VAL A 34 6.90 -2.71 8.49
C VAL A 34 8.05 -2.36 7.56
N LEU A 35 7.79 -2.27 6.27
CA LEU A 35 8.78 -1.96 5.25
C LEU A 35 8.34 -0.78 4.38
N GLU A 36 9.31 0.00 3.91
CA GLU A 36 9.13 0.95 2.82
C GLU A 36 9.79 0.37 1.57
N ARG A 37 9.11 0.47 0.43
CA ARG A 37 9.66 0.04 -0.87
C ARG A 37 9.24 0.98 -1.96
N GLN A 38 10.09 1.12 -2.98
CA GLN A 38 9.79 1.90 -4.17
C GLN A 38 10.36 1.20 -5.41
N GLY A 39 10.00 1.69 -6.56
CA GLY A 39 10.47 1.14 -7.84
C GLY A 39 9.53 0.10 -8.41
N ASP A 40 10.07 -1.00 -8.90
CA ASP A 40 9.31 -2.04 -9.55
C ASP A 40 8.57 -2.91 -8.51
N ALA A 41 7.24 -2.97 -8.63
CA ALA A 41 6.42 -3.75 -7.72
C ALA A 41 6.68 -5.26 -7.80
N LEU A 42 7.28 -5.76 -8.89
CA LEU A 42 7.64 -7.18 -8.99
C LEU A 42 8.61 -7.59 -7.87
N ALA A 43 9.49 -6.70 -7.46
CA ALA A 43 10.43 -6.97 -6.36
C ALA A 43 9.71 -7.18 -5.01
N LEU A 44 8.47 -6.75 -4.87
CA LEU A 44 7.68 -6.95 -3.66
C LEU A 44 7.36 -8.42 -3.40
N LEU A 45 7.28 -9.25 -4.45
CA LEU A 45 6.97 -10.66 -4.29
C LEU A 45 8.00 -11.35 -3.37
N GLU A 46 9.26 -11.01 -3.49
CA GLU A 46 10.29 -11.54 -2.58
C GLU A 46 10.10 -11.02 -1.16
N ALA A 47 9.72 -9.75 -1.02
CA ALA A 47 9.54 -9.15 0.29
C ALA A 47 8.40 -9.81 1.07
N TRP A 48 7.32 -10.20 0.41
CA TRP A 48 6.17 -10.80 1.09
C TRP A 48 6.12 -12.34 1.03
N ALA A 49 7.09 -12.97 0.39
CA ALA A 49 7.14 -14.42 0.32
C ALA A 49 7.14 -15.03 1.74
N GLY A 50 6.25 -16.00 1.97
CA GLY A 50 6.12 -16.67 3.26
C GLY A 50 5.36 -15.90 4.32
N ALA A 51 4.93 -14.67 4.07
CA ALA A 51 4.06 -13.94 5.00
C ALA A 51 2.68 -14.59 5.05
N GLN A 52 2.06 -14.61 6.22
CA GLN A 52 0.70 -15.10 6.39
C GLN A 52 -0.33 -13.99 6.21
N ALA A 53 0.07 -12.77 6.51
CA ALA A 53 -0.77 -11.60 6.39
C ALA A 53 0.01 -10.44 5.82
N LEU A 54 -0.59 -9.75 4.86
CA LEU A 54 0.03 -8.66 4.15
C LEU A 54 -0.92 -7.47 4.07
N VAL A 55 -0.41 -6.28 4.38
CA VAL A 55 -1.07 -5.02 4.07
C VAL A 55 -0.16 -4.22 3.15
N LEU A 56 -0.69 -3.79 2.03
CA LEU A 56 -0.01 -2.91 1.09
C LEU A 56 -0.66 -1.54 1.13
N VAL A 57 0.14 -0.49 1.10
CA VAL A 57 -0.35 0.89 1.03
C VAL A 57 0.34 1.60 -0.12
N ASP A 58 -0.44 2.19 -1.02
CA ASP A 58 0.07 2.95 -2.17
C ASP A 58 -0.85 4.13 -2.47
N ALA A 59 -0.34 5.08 -3.21
CA ALA A 59 -1.12 6.18 -3.74
C ALA A 59 -1.74 5.79 -5.08
N VAL A 60 -2.88 6.39 -5.39
CA VAL A 60 -3.51 6.29 -6.71
C VAL A 60 -3.67 7.67 -7.33
N ALA A 61 -3.72 7.70 -8.67
CA ALA A 61 -3.85 8.94 -9.44
C ALA A 61 -5.16 9.67 -9.12
N PRO A 62 -5.19 11.01 -9.34
CA PRO A 62 -6.40 11.80 -9.07
C PRO A 62 -7.64 11.28 -9.78
N MET A 63 -8.75 11.20 -9.03
CA MET A 63 -10.06 10.78 -9.52
C MET A 63 -11.15 11.75 -9.09
N GLY A 64 -10.80 12.95 -8.63
CA GLY A 64 -11.74 13.98 -8.23
C GLY A 64 -12.04 14.06 -6.72
N ALA A 65 -11.51 13.15 -5.93
CA ALA A 65 -11.73 13.12 -4.48
C ALA A 65 -10.40 12.98 -3.72
N PRO A 66 -9.60 14.05 -3.62
CA PRO A 66 -8.28 14.00 -2.97
C PRO A 66 -8.34 13.42 -1.56
N GLY A 67 -7.45 12.49 -1.28
CA GLY A 67 -7.37 11.84 0.02
C GLY A 67 -8.39 10.71 0.22
N ARG A 68 -9.20 10.40 -0.79
CA ARG A 68 -10.13 9.27 -0.69
C ARG A 68 -9.36 7.97 -0.48
N ILE A 69 -9.84 7.18 0.49
CA ILE A 69 -9.24 5.91 0.85
C ILE A 69 -10.04 4.78 0.22
N HIS A 70 -9.36 3.91 -0.51
CA HIS A 70 -9.92 2.67 -1.03
C HIS A 70 -9.28 1.50 -0.29
N ARG A 71 -10.09 0.52 0.09
CA ARG A 71 -9.61 -0.70 0.76
C ARG A 71 -10.07 -1.91 -0.03
N PHE A 72 -9.13 -2.76 -0.40
CA PHE A 72 -9.41 -3.96 -1.19
C PHE A 72 -8.92 -5.21 -0.47
N ASP A 73 -9.72 -6.26 -0.52
CA ASP A 73 -9.30 -7.60 -0.10
C ASP A 73 -8.66 -8.31 -1.29
N ALA A 74 -7.34 -8.23 -1.38
CA ALA A 74 -6.59 -8.80 -2.48
C ALA A 74 -6.53 -10.34 -2.43
N ALA A 75 -6.87 -10.95 -1.30
CA ALA A 75 -6.97 -12.40 -1.20
C ALA A 75 -8.18 -12.94 -1.96
N VAL A 76 -9.22 -12.12 -2.12
CA VAL A 76 -10.51 -12.52 -2.75
C VAL A 76 -10.51 -12.21 -4.25
N ALA A 77 -9.98 -11.08 -4.66
CA ALA A 77 -10.05 -10.62 -6.05
C ALA A 77 -8.85 -9.74 -6.41
N ASP A 78 -8.56 -9.64 -7.70
CA ASP A 78 -7.55 -8.73 -8.21
C ASP A 78 -7.95 -7.27 -7.97
N LEU A 79 -6.95 -6.38 -7.95
CA LEU A 79 -7.19 -4.96 -7.78
C LEU A 79 -7.89 -4.37 -9.01
N PRO A 80 -8.81 -3.40 -8.83
CA PRO A 80 -9.51 -2.77 -9.95
C PRO A 80 -8.53 -2.11 -10.93
N ARG A 81 -8.71 -2.36 -12.22
CA ARG A 81 -7.86 -1.77 -13.25
C ARG A 81 -8.14 -0.29 -13.49
N GLU A 82 -9.31 0.19 -13.05
CA GLU A 82 -9.71 1.59 -13.17
C GLU A 82 -8.86 2.49 -12.29
N LEU A 83 -8.27 1.93 -11.22
CA LEU A 83 -7.39 2.70 -10.35
C LEU A 83 -5.99 2.73 -10.92
N ALA A 84 -5.53 3.92 -11.30
CA ALA A 84 -4.15 4.13 -11.73
C ALA A 84 -3.27 4.35 -10.49
N PHE A 85 -2.61 3.30 -10.03
CA PHE A 85 -1.67 3.40 -8.91
C PHE A 85 -0.50 4.32 -9.25
N GLY A 86 0.07 4.98 -8.23
CA GLY A 86 1.03 6.06 -8.38
C GLY A 86 2.35 5.72 -9.06
N SER A 87 2.63 4.45 -9.29
CA SER A 87 3.83 4.01 -9.99
C SER A 87 3.77 4.39 -11.46
N THR A 88 4.85 4.98 -11.98
CA THR A 88 5.02 5.22 -13.41
C THR A 88 5.62 4.02 -14.14
N HIS A 89 5.92 2.95 -13.41
CA HIS A 89 6.46 1.73 -13.99
C HIS A 89 5.37 0.89 -14.63
N ALA A 90 5.73 0.15 -15.68
CA ALA A 90 4.80 -0.74 -16.36
C ALA A 90 4.29 -1.87 -15.45
N PHE A 91 5.02 -2.20 -14.38
CA PHE A 91 4.67 -3.24 -13.43
C PHE A 91 4.37 -2.62 -12.06
N GLY A 92 3.11 -2.33 -11.80
CA GLY A 92 2.63 -1.76 -10.54
C GLY A 92 2.04 -2.80 -9.59
N LEU A 93 1.40 -2.33 -8.51
CA LEU A 93 0.78 -3.21 -7.53
C LEU A 93 -0.28 -4.15 -8.12
N PRO A 94 -1.19 -3.70 -9.01
CA PRO A 94 -2.19 -4.61 -9.58
C PRO A 94 -1.57 -5.81 -10.28
N GLU A 95 -0.50 -5.58 -11.04
CA GLU A 95 0.21 -6.63 -11.78
C GLU A 95 0.96 -7.56 -10.81
N ALA A 96 1.59 -7.02 -9.78
CA ALA A 96 2.28 -7.81 -8.77
C ALA A 96 1.31 -8.74 -8.02
N VAL A 97 0.15 -8.22 -7.62
CA VAL A 97 -0.89 -9.01 -6.95
C VAL A 97 -1.40 -10.11 -7.87
N ALA A 98 -1.67 -9.80 -9.13
CA ALA A 98 -2.17 -10.78 -10.10
C ALA A 98 -1.16 -11.91 -10.36
N VAL A 99 0.11 -11.56 -10.51
CA VAL A 99 1.19 -12.55 -10.70
C VAL A 99 1.34 -13.42 -9.46
N ALA A 100 1.39 -12.81 -8.27
CA ALA A 100 1.52 -13.54 -7.02
C ALA A 100 0.38 -14.53 -6.83
N ARG A 101 -0.84 -14.13 -7.16
CA ARG A 101 -2.01 -15.02 -7.08
C ARG A 101 -1.84 -16.24 -7.97
N ARG A 102 -1.42 -16.04 -9.21
CA ARG A 102 -1.25 -17.14 -10.17
C ARG A 102 -0.10 -18.07 -9.80
N LEU A 103 0.92 -17.57 -9.16
CA LEU A 103 2.08 -18.35 -8.72
C LEU A 103 1.89 -18.99 -7.34
N GLY A 104 0.75 -18.76 -6.70
CA GLY A 104 0.51 -19.26 -5.34
C GLY A 104 1.39 -18.57 -4.29
N MET A 105 1.87 -17.35 -4.56
CA MET A 105 2.74 -16.60 -3.68
C MET A 105 2.03 -15.49 -2.90
N LEU A 106 0.74 -15.26 -3.18
CA LEU A 106 -0.01 -14.26 -2.45
C LEU A 106 -0.33 -14.78 -1.05
N PRO A 107 -0.06 -14.00 0.02
CA PRO A 107 -0.43 -14.41 1.37
C PRO A 107 -1.93 -14.69 1.49
N PRO A 108 -2.34 -15.63 2.36
CA PRO A 108 -3.76 -15.98 2.52
C PRO A 108 -4.62 -14.81 3.00
N CYS A 109 -4.03 -13.85 3.70
CA CYS A 109 -4.67 -12.59 4.05
C CYS A 109 -3.86 -11.47 3.41
N ALA A 110 -4.50 -10.70 2.54
CA ALA A 110 -3.85 -9.59 1.83
C ALA A 110 -4.85 -8.47 1.63
N VAL A 111 -4.53 -7.30 2.19
CA VAL A 111 -5.34 -6.09 2.11
C VAL A 111 -4.53 -4.99 1.46
N VAL A 112 -5.13 -4.24 0.57
CA VAL A 112 -4.52 -3.08 -0.06
C VAL A 112 -5.30 -1.83 0.30
N TYR A 113 -4.60 -0.83 0.82
CA TYR A 113 -5.12 0.52 0.99
C TYR A 113 -4.55 1.40 -0.11
N ALA A 114 -5.43 2.08 -0.84
CA ALA A 114 -5.05 3.03 -1.88
C ALA A 114 -5.55 4.41 -1.48
N ILE A 115 -4.66 5.40 -1.50
CA ILE A 115 -4.97 6.78 -1.13
C ILE A 115 -4.93 7.64 -2.40
N GLU A 116 -6.04 8.29 -2.71
CA GLU A 116 -6.11 9.16 -3.88
C GLU A 116 -5.26 10.41 -3.67
N GLY A 117 -4.28 10.63 -4.55
CA GLY A 117 -3.39 11.78 -4.51
C GLY A 117 -3.86 12.90 -5.43
N VAL A 118 -3.08 13.98 -5.43
CA VAL A 118 -3.31 15.16 -6.26
C VAL A 118 -2.10 15.42 -7.15
N ARG A 119 -0.91 15.44 -6.58
CA ARG A 119 0.33 15.78 -7.28
C ARG A 119 1.40 14.74 -7.01
N PHE A 120 2.07 14.34 -8.09
CA PHE A 120 3.12 13.32 -8.06
C PHE A 120 4.46 13.84 -8.58
N ASP A 121 4.62 15.16 -8.62
CA ASP A 121 5.85 15.78 -9.12
C ASP A 121 7.00 15.59 -8.14
N GLY A 122 8.19 15.39 -8.66
CA GLY A 122 9.40 15.33 -7.84
C GLY A 122 9.58 16.61 -7.04
N GLY A 123 9.81 16.48 -5.72
CA GLY A 123 9.99 17.60 -4.81
C GLY A 123 8.71 18.29 -4.39
N ALA A 124 7.53 17.92 -4.91
CA ALA A 124 6.29 18.53 -4.46
C ALA A 124 5.97 18.12 -3.02
N PRO A 125 5.35 19.01 -2.23
CA PRO A 125 4.89 18.65 -0.88
C PRO A 125 3.72 17.68 -0.96
N VAL A 126 3.52 16.91 0.12
CA VAL A 126 2.36 16.04 0.24
C VAL A 126 1.11 16.90 0.48
N SER A 127 0.04 16.62 -0.26
CA SER A 127 -1.20 17.39 -0.16
C SER A 127 -1.85 17.22 1.22
N PRO A 128 -2.46 18.29 1.79
CA PRO A 128 -3.10 18.18 3.11
C PRO A 128 -4.14 17.07 3.23
N ALA A 129 -4.93 16.85 2.19
CA ALA A 129 -5.91 15.77 2.18
C ALA A 129 -5.26 14.39 2.26
N VAL A 130 -4.10 14.23 1.64
CA VAL A 130 -3.34 12.98 1.69
C VAL A 130 -2.71 12.78 3.06
N VAL A 131 -2.19 13.84 3.69
CA VAL A 131 -1.67 13.77 5.06
C VAL A 131 -2.74 13.27 6.03
N ALA A 132 -3.95 13.81 5.93
CA ALA A 132 -5.07 13.37 6.76
C ALA A 132 -5.44 11.90 6.50
N ALA A 133 -5.44 11.49 5.23
CA ALA A 133 -5.70 10.10 4.84
C ALA A 133 -4.63 9.14 5.36
N VAL A 134 -3.37 9.54 5.33
CA VAL A 134 -2.25 8.75 5.87
C VAL A 134 -2.48 8.42 7.34
N GLU A 135 -2.89 9.40 8.15
CA GLU A 135 -3.18 9.18 9.56
C GLU A 135 -4.37 8.23 9.75
N GLU A 136 -5.42 8.39 8.95
CA GLU A 136 -6.60 7.55 9.00
C GLU A 136 -6.29 6.10 8.61
N VAL A 137 -5.51 5.90 7.55
CA VAL A 137 -5.08 4.55 7.13
C VAL A 137 -4.21 3.91 8.19
N ALA A 138 -3.27 4.64 8.77
CA ALA A 138 -2.42 4.10 9.84
C ALA A 138 -3.26 3.65 11.05
N ALA A 139 -4.27 4.43 11.43
CA ALA A 139 -5.18 4.06 12.51
C ALA A 139 -5.99 2.81 12.14
N GLY A 140 -6.47 2.71 10.90
CA GLY A 140 -7.20 1.56 10.40
C GLY A 140 -6.36 0.28 10.41
N ILE A 141 -5.11 0.37 9.98
CA ILE A 141 -4.19 -0.77 10.00
C ILE A 141 -3.89 -1.20 11.44
N THR A 142 -3.69 -0.26 12.34
CA THR A 142 -3.45 -0.56 13.75
C THR A 142 -4.64 -1.32 14.35
N ALA A 143 -5.86 -0.89 14.07
CA ALA A 143 -7.07 -1.56 14.53
C ALA A 143 -7.19 -2.96 13.91
N ASP A 144 -6.97 -3.10 12.61
CA ASP A 144 -7.00 -4.39 11.92
C ASP A 144 -5.96 -5.35 12.51
N CYS A 145 -4.73 -4.88 12.73
CA CYS A 145 -3.67 -5.72 13.30
C CYS A 145 -4.00 -6.24 14.69
N SER A 146 -4.69 -5.44 15.52
CA SER A 146 -5.10 -5.89 16.86
C SER A 146 -6.19 -6.96 16.80
N MET A 147 -6.93 -7.03 15.70
CA MET A 147 -8.02 -7.99 15.48
C MET A 147 -7.60 -9.21 14.66
N TRP A 148 -6.38 -9.26 14.18
CA TRP A 148 -5.88 -10.39 13.40
C TRP A 148 -5.71 -11.61 14.29
N ILE A 149 -6.66 -12.51 14.19
CA ILE A 149 -6.69 -13.79 14.92
C ILE A 149 -6.22 -14.88 13.97
N TRP A 150 -4.95 -14.97 13.78
CA TRP A 150 -4.39 -16.00 12.90
C TRP A 150 -3.10 -16.59 13.39
#